data_7ae0d9a72d8ebcdfea9d749a18ddd244
#
_entry.id   7ae0d9a72d8ebcdfea9d749a18ddd244
#
_cell.length_a   1.000
_cell.length_b   1.000
_cell.length_c   1.000
_cell.angle_alpha   90.00
_cell.angle_beta   90.00
_cell.angle_gamma   90.00
#
_symmetry.space_group_name_H-M   'P 1'
#
loop_
_entity.id
_entity.type
_entity.pdbx_description
1 polymer ?
#
loop_
_entity_poly.entity_id
_entity_poly.type
_entity_poly.pdbx_seq_one_letter_code
_entity_poly.pdbx_strand_id
1 'polypeptide(L)'
;MTNRLRFSCLLTACLIVSAANSYAQTVTDVPLPNVSAQVKEAATAIQNTVSAAEAGKLPTAEEIAAERARLEKMKAQLAAERAALEKYRADLVRRQQETAEAAAKAQAEAAAKAQAEAAAGATTANPPPAKADPVASKPLTAEEIQKQRQLAIERAQAIQKAIAAQKAADAKKKAAAAAQTSVPPDKDVATMKLRRITQDKVRYVHLRDVAVNYGLTFAYTKKNDKISGAVLHDKTRKAVISATYREGTVNGVQVHFLYPMILKKSDPYISEVDFLTVFDPLMRSKTAVKLGMKTIMIDAGHGGSDPGAMNGNHKEKVYTLQIAKRLQTQLEKLGFRVIMTRTGDTYPTLQDRAALCRKYKPDLYISIHCNSSTNKTPAGIETYRAVPVGGTETKGSKVKTEKQSANEFDANSSRLAYEIQKGMVAATGGIDRGTRHQAIYVIGNASCPAVLVEVGYLSNEAELKKIVSADYQNKIVSGILAGLAGYGSFLR
;
A
#
# COMPACT_ATOMS: atom_id res chain seq x y z
N MET A 1 -5.67 51.52 -7.28
CA MET A 1 -6.54 50.56 -8.03
C MET A 1 -5.76 49.44 -8.70
N THR A 2 -4.46 49.55 -8.88
CA THR A 2 -3.60 48.63 -9.64
C THR A 2 -3.22 47.30 -8.93
N ASN A 3 -3.15 47.26 -7.61
CA ASN A 3 -2.73 46.04 -6.89
C ASN A 3 -3.85 44.99 -6.69
N ARG A 4 -5.12 45.39 -6.65
CA ARG A 4 -6.26 44.45 -6.54
C ARG A 4 -6.52 43.67 -7.84
N LEU A 5 -6.29 44.27 -8.99
CA LEU A 5 -6.40 43.58 -10.30
C LEU A 5 -5.27 42.56 -10.50
N ARG A 6 -4.04 42.90 -10.05
CA ARG A 6 -2.89 41.96 -10.10
C ARG A 6 -3.13 40.68 -9.27
N PHE A 7 -3.71 40.82 -8.07
CA PHE A 7 -3.99 39.70 -7.20
C PHE A 7 -5.13 38.80 -7.72
N SER A 8 -6.17 39.42 -8.34
CA SER A 8 -7.28 38.66 -8.92
C SER A 8 -6.90 37.83 -10.14
N CYS A 9 -6.03 38.35 -11.03
CA CYS A 9 -5.57 37.61 -12.21
C CYS A 9 -4.62 36.45 -11.83
N LEU A 10 -3.71 36.63 -10.86
CA LEU A 10 -2.86 35.56 -10.38
C LEU A 10 -3.67 34.45 -9.68
N LEU A 11 -4.67 34.84 -8.88
CA LEU A 11 -5.51 33.85 -8.17
C LEU A 11 -6.35 33.04 -9.15
N THR A 12 -6.88 33.64 -10.21
CA THR A 12 -7.68 32.94 -11.24
C THR A 12 -6.80 32.01 -12.08
N ALA A 13 -5.59 32.41 -12.45
CA ALA A 13 -4.63 31.56 -13.16
C ALA A 13 -4.17 30.36 -12.31
N CYS A 14 -3.90 30.57 -11.02
CA CYS A 14 -3.55 29.46 -10.11
C CYS A 14 -4.68 28.48 -9.91
N LEU A 15 -5.94 28.93 -9.84
CA LEU A 15 -7.11 28.05 -9.71
C LEU A 15 -7.36 27.22 -10.98
N ILE A 16 -7.12 27.79 -12.17
CA ILE A 16 -7.28 27.06 -13.44
C ILE A 16 -6.17 26.04 -13.64
N VAL A 17 -4.92 26.35 -13.27
CA VAL A 17 -3.78 25.40 -13.30
C VAL A 17 -3.99 24.26 -12.30
N SER A 18 -4.54 24.54 -11.11
CA SER A 18 -4.89 23.52 -10.13
C SER A 18 -6.02 22.60 -10.62
N ALA A 19 -7.05 23.15 -11.27
CA ALA A 19 -8.16 22.40 -11.85
C ALA A 19 -7.71 21.56 -13.05
N ALA A 20 -6.85 22.09 -13.93
CA ALA A 20 -6.31 21.39 -15.09
C ALA A 20 -5.35 20.25 -14.67
N ASN A 21 -4.53 20.46 -13.64
CA ASN A 21 -3.66 19.41 -13.08
C ASN A 21 -4.46 18.30 -12.37
N SER A 22 -5.52 18.65 -11.65
CA SER A 22 -6.43 17.67 -11.04
C SER A 22 -7.16 16.85 -12.10
N TYR A 23 -7.53 17.45 -13.22
CA TYR A 23 -8.18 16.78 -14.35
C TYR A 23 -7.22 15.89 -15.14
N ALA A 24 -5.99 16.33 -15.38
CA ALA A 24 -4.97 15.52 -16.05
C ALA A 24 -4.61 14.24 -15.27
N GLN A 25 -4.66 14.26 -13.94
CA GLN A 25 -4.44 13.09 -13.09
C GLN A 25 -5.61 12.09 -13.08
N THR A 26 -6.84 12.54 -13.40
CA THR A 26 -8.03 11.67 -13.47
C THR A 26 -8.25 11.01 -14.83
N VAL A 27 -7.54 11.43 -15.88
CA VAL A 27 -7.76 11.01 -17.28
C VAL A 27 -6.69 10.04 -17.80
N THR A 28 -5.66 9.70 -17.01
CA THR A 28 -4.54 8.85 -17.47
C THR A 28 -4.89 7.40 -17.80
N ASP A 29 -6.11 6.94 -17.52
CA ASP A 29 -6.52 5.55 -17.74
C ASP A 29 -7.44 5.33 -18.96
N VAL A 30 -7.67 6.35 -19.79
CA VAL A 30 -8.48 6.23 -21.02
C VAL A 30 -7.67 6.77 -22.21
N PRO A 31 -7.41 5.96 -23.25
CA PRO A 31 -6.66 6.43 -24.41
C PRO A 31 -7.52 7.37 -25.28
N LEU A 32 -7.46 8.66 -25.00
CA LEU A 32 -7.99 9.71 -25.86
C LEU A 32 -6.82 10.46 -26.51
N PRO A 33 -6.63 10.34 -27.83
CA PRO A 33 -5.37 10.74 -28.50
C PRO A 33 -5.08 12.25 -28.60
N ASN A 34 -5.96 13.15 -28.18
CA ASN A 34 -5.76 14.59 -28.41
C ASN A 34 -5.78 15.52 -27.18
N VAL A 35 -6.24 15.08 -26.02
CA VAL A 35 -6.39 15.94 -24.83
C VAL A 35 -5.05 16.35 -24.22
N SER A 36 -4.05 15.48 -24.26
CA SER A 36 -2.74 15.74 -23.64
C SER A 36 -1.91 16.81 -24.35
N ALA A 37 -2.08 16.95 -25.66
CA ALA A 37 -1.34 17.93 -26.46
C ALA A 37 -1.89 19.35 -26.25
N GLN A 38 -3.21 19.52 -26.27
CA GLN A 38 -3.87 20.81 -26.09
C GLN A 38 -3.75 21.38 -24.68
N VAL A 39 -3.80 20.49 -23.66
CA VAL A 39 -3.56 20.91 -22.27
C VAL A 39 -2.12 21.33 -22.04
N LYS A 40 -1.14 20.68 -22.70
CA LYS A 40 0.26 21.10 -22.68
C LYS A 40 0.45 22.45 -23.35
N GLU A 41 -0.18 22.68 -24.49
CA GLU A 41 -0.09 23.93 -25.25
C GLU A 41 -0.69 25.12 -24.45
N ALA A 42 -1.84 24.90 -23.81
CA ALA A 42 -2.45 25.90 -22.93
C ALA A 42 -1.59 26.19 -21.69
N ALA A 43 -1.00 25.17 -21.07
CA ALA A 43 -0.08 25.33 -19.95
C ALA A 43 1.17 26.13 -20.35
N THR A 44 1.70 25.90 -21.53
CA THR A 44 2.86 26.63 -22.06
C THR A 44 2.52 28.10 -22.34
N ALA A 45 1.35 28.40 -22.89
CA ALA A 45 0.91 29.75 -23.13
C ALA A 45 0.73 30.56 -21.82
N ILE A 46 0.14 29.96 -20.81
CA ILE A 46 0.00 30.56 -19.46
C ILE A 46 1.38 30.78 -18.84
N GLN A 47 2.32 29.85 -18.98
CA GLN A 47 3.68 29.97 -18.48
C GLN A 47 4.43 31.14 -19.13
N ASN A 48 4.27 31.36 -20.45
CA ASN A 48 4.88 32.44 -21.18
C ASN A 48 4.32 33.81 -20.73
N THR A 49 3.02 33.89 -20.45
CA THR A 49 2.37 35.12 -19.96
C THR A 49 2.85 35.47 -18.55
N VAL A 50 3.03 34.50 -17.68
CA VAL A 50 3.58 34.67 -16.32
C VAL A 50 5.03 35.13 -16.37
N SER A 51 5.85 34.53 -17.23
CA SER A 51 7.27 34.91 -17.41
C SER A 51 7.45 36.30 -17.97
N ALA A 52 6.58 36.74 -18.87
CA ALA A 52 6.57 38.11 -19.42
C ALA A 52 6.19 39.15 -18.33
N ALA A 53 5.25 38.81 -17.44
CA ALA A 53 4.88 39.66 -16.31
C ALA A 53 5.99 39.76 -15.25
N GLU A 54 6.73 38.70 -15.03
CA GLU A 54 7.90 38.68 -14.14
C GLU A 54 9.09 39.47 -14.70
N ALA A 55 9.19 39.60 -16.03
CA ALA A 55 10.22 40.41 -16.71
C ALA A 55 9.85 41.93 -16.77
N GLY A 56 8.80 42.36 -16.11
CA GLY A 56 8.41 43.77 -16.03
C GLY A 56 7.68 44.34 -17.26
N LYS A 57 7.38 43.52 -18.27
CA LYS A 57 6.53 43.88 -19.40
C LYS A 57 5.06 43.63 -19.01
N LEU A 58 4.33 44.74 -18.80
CA LEU A 58 2.89 44.63 -18.57
C LEU A 58 2.17 44.34 -19.90
N PRO A 59 1.32 43.29 -19.95
CA PRO A 59 0.53 43.00 -21.15
C PRO A 59 -0.44 44.15 -21.44
N THR A 60 -0.65 44.43 -22.69
CA THR A 60 -1.61 45.49 -23.14
C THR A 60 -3.06 45.06 -22.87
N ALA A 61 -3.99 46.02 -22.84
CA ALA A 61 -5.40 45.71 -22.65
C ALA A 61 -5.95 44.76 -23.75
N GLU A 62 -5.39 44.82 -24.94
CA GLU A 62 -5.74 43.99 -26.09
C GLU A 62 -5.25 42.56 -25.94
N GLU A 63 -4.03 42.37 -25.46
CA GLU A 63 -3.46 41.02 -25.13
C GLU A 63 -4.26 40.36 -24.01
N ILE A 64 -4.68 41.11 -22.99
CA ILE A 64 -5.53 40.58 -21.90
C ILE A 64 -6.92 40.18 -22.43
N ALA A 65 -7.50 40.97 -23.34
CA ALA A 65 -8.80 40.67 -23.96
C ALA A 65 -8.73 39.42 -24.84
N ALA A 66 -7.67 39.25 -25.63
CA ALA A 66 -7.44 38.09 -26.47
C ALA A 66 -7.25 36.81 -25.64
N GLU A 67 -6.51 36.88 -24.53
CA GLU A 67 -6.30 35.74 -23.65
C GLU A 67 -7.58 35.34 -22.89
N ARG A 68 -8.42 36.31 -22.50
CA ARG A 68 -9.73 36.02 -21.92
C ARG A 68 -10.63 35.29 -22.92
N ALA A 69 -10.67 35.73 -24.18
CA ALA A 69 -11.48 35.09 -25.23
C ALA A 69 -10.99 33.64 -25.47
N ARG A 70 -9.67 33.40 -25.44
CA ARG A 70 -9.07 32.08 -25.56
C ARG A 70 -9.42 31.18 -24.40
N LEU A 71 -9.42 31.70 -23.16
CA LEU A 71 -9.83 30.99 -21.95
C LEU A 71 -11.32 30.61 -21.98
N GLU A 72 -12.20 31.47 -22.44
CA GLU A 72 -13.63 31.16 -22.54
C GLU A 72 -13.89 30.07 -23.61
N LYS A 73 -13.19 30.11 -24.75
CA LYS A 73 -13.27 29.05 -25.77
C LYS A 73 -12.80 27.71 -25.23
N MET A 74 -11.71 27.68 -24.44
CA MET A 74 -11.19 26.48 -23.83
C MET A 74 -12.13 25.95 -22.76
N LYS A 75 -12.77 26.78 -21.95
CA LYS A 75 -13.80 26.36 -20.98
C LYS A 75 -15.00 25.71 -21.67
N ALA A 76 -15.46 26.27 -22.77
CA ALA A 76 -16.57 25.73 -23.55
C ALA A 76 -16.20 24.33 -24.14
N GLN A 77 -14.98 24.21 -24.63
CA GLN A 77 -14.47 22.92 -25.16
C GLN A 77 -14.36 21.85 -24.07
N LEU A 78 -13.80 22.19 -22.90
CA LEU A 78 -13.75 21.29 -21.74
C LEU A 78 -15.11 20.86 -21.24
N ALA A 79 -16.11 21.77 -21.28
CA ALA A 79 -17.49 21.43 -20.92
C ALA A 79 -18.11 20.43 -21.91
N ALA A 80 -17.87 20.59 -23.21
CA ALA A 80 -18.32 19.67 -24.23
C ALA A 80 -17.67 18.29 -24.11
N GLU A 81 -16.37 18.22 -23.86
CA GLU A 81 -15.66 16.96 -23.65
C GLU A 81 -16.15 16.24 -22.39
N ARG A 82 -16.42 16.98 -21.30
CA ARG A 82 -17.00 16.43 -20.09
C ARG A 82 -18.38 15.82 -20.32
N ALA A 83 -19.23 16.50 -21.07
CA ALA A 83 -20.54 15.97 -21.45
C ALA A 83 -20.43 14.70 -22.33
N ALA A 84 -19.47 14.67 -23.26
CA ALA A 84 -19.21 13.49 -24.07
C ALA A 84 -18.71 12.30 -23.23
N LEU A 85 -17.85 12.54 -22.24
CA LEU A 85 -17.36 11.54 -21.32
C LEU A 85 -18.47 10.98 -20.42
N GLU A 86 -19.36 11.83 -19.93
CA GLU A 86 -20.54 11.41 -19.15
C GLU A 86 -21.48 10.54 -19.97
N LYS A 87 -21.72 10.89 -21.23
CA LYS A 87 -22.50 10.09 -22.16
C LYS A 87 -21.84 8.71 -22.41
N TYR A 88 -20.54 8.69 -22.65
CA TYR A 88 -19.79 7.44 -22.83
C TYR A 88 -19.84 6.53 -21.59
N ARG A 89 -19.73 7.11 -20.39
CA ARG A 89 -19.89 6.37 -19.13
C ARG A 89 -21.29 5.78 -18.97
N ALA A 90 -22.32 6.55 -19.31
CA ALA A 90 -23.70 6.06 -19.27
C ALA A 90 -23.92 4.90 -20.26
N ASP A 91 -23.38 4.98 -21.46
CA ASP A 91 -23.42 3.90 -22.46
C ASP A 91 -22.66 2.66 -21.99
N LEU A 92 -21.53 2.82 -21.32
CA LEU A 92 -20.77 1.70 -20.79
C LEU A 92 -21.53 0.97 -19.68
N VAL A 93 -22.16 1.71 -18.77
CA VAL A 93 -23.01 1.14 -17.70
C VAL A 93 -24.19 0.40 -18.29
N ARG A 94 -24.86 0.96 -19.30
CA ARG A 94 -25.98 0.30 -19.99
C ARG A 94 -25.54 -1.03 -20.62
N ARG A 95 -24.42 -1.06 -21.37
CA ARG A 95 -23.89 -2.30 -21.97
C ARG A 95 -23.52 -3.34 -20.94
N GLN A 96 -22.99 -2.92 -19.78
CA GLN A 96 -22.70 -3.84 -18.68
C GLN A 96 -24.00 -4.44 -18.08
N GLN A 97 -25.06 -3.65 -17.96
CA GLN A 97 -26.38 -4.12 -17.50
C GLN A 97 -26.99 -5.10 -18.50
N GLU A 98 -27.02 -4.78 -19.80
CA GLU A 98 -27.49 -5.66 -20.85
C GLU A 98 -26.73 -7.00 -20.88
N THR A 99 -25.41 -6.96 -20.68
CA THR A 99 -24.58 -8.18 -20.61
C THR A 99 -24.91 -9.02 -19.36
N ALA A 100 -25.14 -8.37 -18.22
CA ALA A 100 -25.50 -9.04 -16.98
C ALA A 100 -26.92 -9.68 -17.07
N GLU A 101 -27.87 -8.98 -17.67
CA GLU A 101 -29.22 -9.50 -17.89
C GLU A 101 -29.24 -10.69 -18.87
N ALA A 102 -28.45 -10.61 -19.94
CA ALA A 102 -28.30 -11.72 -20.89
C ALA A 102 -27.68 -12.96 -20.22
N ALA A 103 -26.67 -12.75 -19.34
CA ALA A 103 -26.06 -13.84 -18.59
C ALA A 103 -27.01 -14.45 -17.57
N ALA A 104 -27.83 -13.64 -16.89
CA ALA A 104 -28.85 -14.11 -15.94
C ALA A 104 -29.96 -14.91 -16.66
N LYS A 105 -30.39 -14.47 -17.85
CA LYS A 105 -31.37 -15.19 -18.66
C LYS A 105 -30.81 -16.53 -19.13
N ALA A 106 -29.59 -16.58 -19.61
CA ALA A 106 -28.96 -17.83 -20.03
C ALA A 106 -28.80 -18.82 -18.87
N GLN A 107 -28.49 -18.33 -17.66
CA GLN A 107 -28.44 -19.19 -16.45
C GLN A 107 -29.83 -19.72 -16.07
N ALA A 108 -30.86 -18.88 -16.16
CA ALA A 108 -32.23 -19.32 -15.87
C ALA A 108 -32.74 -20.38 -16.89
N GLU A 109 -32.43 -20.21 -18.19
CA GLU A 109 -32.77 -21.20 -19.23
C GLU A 109 -32.00 -22.52 -19.03
N ALA A 110 -30.70 -22.45 -18.65
CA ALA A 110 -29.92 -23.65 -18.33
C ALA A 110 -30.45 -24.38 -17.10
N ALA A 111 -30.89 -23.65 -16.07
CA ALA A 111 -31.50 -24.24 -14.86
C ALA A 111 -32.86 -24.88 -15.17
N ALA A 112 -33.69 -24.24 -15.99
CA ALA A 112 -34.96 -24.78 -16.41
C ALA A 112 -34.81 -26.06 -17.24
N LYS A 113 -33.82 -26.11 -18.15
CA LYS A 113 -33.49 -27.29 -18.93
C LYS A 113 -33.00 -28.44 -18.05
N ALA A 114 -32.13 -28.17 -17.07
CA ALA A 114 -31.68 -29.19 -16.12
C ALA A 114 -32.82 -29.74 -15.25
N GLN A 115 -33.77 -28.89 -14.85
CA GLN A 115 -34.98 -29.34 -14.14
C GLN A 115 -35.92 -30.19 -15.02
N ALA A 116 -36.06 -29.85 -16.29
CA ALA A 116 -36.85 -30.62 -17.24
C ALA A 116 -36.23 -32.00 -17.54
N GLU A 117 -34.90 -32.08 -17.67
CA GLU A 117 -34.17 -33.33 -17.85
C GLU A 117 -34.25 -34.22 -16.59
N ALA A 118 -34.20 -33.61 -15.38
CA ALA A 118 -34.41 -34.33 -14.13
C ALA A 118 -35.85 -34.87 -13.96
N ALA A 119 -36.84 -34.15 -14.49
CA ALA A 119 -38.26 -34.58 -14.47
C ALA A 119 -38.55 -35.69 -15.49
N ALA A 120 -37.86 -35.71 -16.64
CA ALA A 120 -38.04 -36.74 -17.68
C ALA A 120 -37.37 -38.08 -17.33
N GLY A 121 -36.40 -38.10 -16.39
CA GLY A 121 -35.71 -39.30 -15.90
C GLY A 121 -36.44 -40.05 -14.77
N ALA A 122 -37.61 -39.59 -14.30
CA ALA A 122 -38.26 -40.07 -13.09
C ALA A 122 -39.47 -41.02 -13.36
N THR A 123 -39.44 -41.82 -14.42
CA THR A 123 -40.41 -42.92 -14.61
C THR A 123 -39.70 -44.25 -14.75
N THR A 124 -39.18 -44.80 -13.67
CA THR A 124 -39.19 -46.24 -13.32
C THR A 124 -38.46 -46.48 -12.00
N ALA A 125 -39.21 -47.14 -11.06
CA ALA A 125 -38.70 -47.84 -9.86
C ALA A 125 -38.33 -47.03 -8.61
N ASN A 126 -39.24 -47.05 -7.64
CA ASN A 126 -39.00 -46.82 -6.20
C ASN A 126 -38.04 -47.86 -5.63
N PRO A 127 -37.21 -47.56 -4.68
CA PRO A 127 -37.47 -47.44 -3.25
C PRO A 127 -36.60 -46.37 -2.50
N PRO A 128 -36.52 -46.34 -1.16
CA PRO A 128 -36.86 -45.18 -0.32
C PRO A 128 -35.70 -44.24 -0.01
N PRO A 129 -35.94 -43.14 0.74
CA PRO A 129 -35.04 -41.97 0.73
C PRO A 129 -33.80 -42.14 1.60
N ALA A 130 -32.66 -42.01 0.98
CA ALA A 130 -31.39 -41.79 1.70
C ALA A 130 -31.03 -40.30 1.68
N LYS A 131 -30.57 -39.84 2.81
CA LYS A 131 -30.15 -38.48 3.13
C LYS A 131 -29.12 -37.96 2.11
N ALA A 132 -29.30 -36.73 1.66
CA ALA A 132 -28.32 -36.03 0.83
C ALA A 132 -27.03 -35.77 1.60
N ASP A 133 -26.00 -36.45 1.22
CA ASP A 133 -24.62 -36.16 1.65
C ASP A 133 -23.95 -35.15 0.71
N PRO A 134 -23.04 -34.33 1.22
CA PRO A 134 -22.38 -33.30 0.43
C PRO A 134 -21.49 -33.93 -0.64
N VAL A 135 -21.37 -33.25 -1.78
CA VAL A 135 -20.52 -33.63 -2.91
C VAL A 135 -19.11 -33.97 -2.42
N ALA A 136 -18.84 -35.26 -2.22
CA ALA A 136 -17.51 -35.79 -1.94
C ALA A 136 -16.70 -35.73 -3.24
N SER A 137 -15.69 -34.90 -3.26
CA SER A 137 -14.61 -35.01 -4.24
C SER A 137 -14.04 -36.44 -4.17
N LYS A 138 -13.98 -37.10 -5.32
CA LYS A 138 -13.43 -38.45 -5.46
C LYS A 138 -12.10 -38.55 -4.68
N PRO A 139 -11.93 -39.50 -3.75
CA PRO A 139 -10.69 -39.63 -3.02
C PRO A 139 -9.54 -39.90 -4.01
N LEU A 140 -8.46 -39.13 -3.85
CA LEU A 140 -7.24 -39.33 -4.64
C LEU A 140 -6.73 -40.75 -4.50
N THR A 141 -6.35 -41.34 -5.59
CA THR A 141 -5.72 -42.69 -5.58
C THR A 141 -4.38 -42.65 -4.81
N ALA A 142 -3.96 -43.78 -4.30
CA ALA A 142 -2.66 -43.90 -3.59
C ALA A 142 -1.50 -43.39 -4.47
N GLU A 143 -1.59 -43.59 -5.77
CA GLU A 143 -0.60 -43.16 -6.76
C GLU A 143 -0.60 -41.62 -6.93
N GLU A 144 -1.77 -40.98 -6.97
CA GLU A 144 -1.91 -39.52 -7.01
C GLU A 144 -1.41 -38.84 -5.72
N ILE A 145 -1.67 -39.46 -4.56
CA ILE A 145 -1.16 -39.01 -3.26
C ILE A 145 0.38 -39.11 -3.24
N GLN A 146 0.93 -40.21 -3.76
CA GLN A 146 2.39 -40.42 -3.81
C GLN A 146 3.05 -39.41 -4.78
N LYS A 147 2.44 -39.16 -5.94
CA LYS A 147 2.89 -38.14 -6.90
C LYS A 147 2.83 -36.73 -6.31
N GLN A 148 1.77 -36.40 -5.56
CA GLN A 148 1.70 -35.10 -4.87
C GLN A 148 2.73 -34.97 -3.75
N ARG A 149 3.00 -36.05 -3.00
CA ARG A 149 4.07 -36.10 -1.98
C ARG A 149 5.45 -35.91 -2.61
N GLN A 150 5.72 -36.58 -3.73
CA GLN A 150 6.98 -36.44 -4.45
C GLN A 150 7.18 -35.03 -4.97
N LEU A 151 6.14 -34.41 -5.59
CA LEU A 151 6.17 -33.05 -6.05
C LEU A 151 6.38 -32.04 -4.91
N ALA A 152 5.82 -32.32 -3.73
CA ALA A 152 6.01 -31.50 -2.54
C ALA A 152 7.46 -31.59 -2.01
N ILE A 153 8.07 -32.77 -2.06
CA ILE A 153 9.47 -32.97 -1.69
C ILE A 153 10.40 -32.24 -2.65
N GLU A 154 10.17 -32.37 -3.95
CA GLU A 154 10.96 -31.66 -4.97
C GLU A 154 10.84 -30.14 -4.84
N ARG A 155 9.64 -29.63 -4.58
CA ARG A 155 9.42 -28.21 -4.29
C ARG A 155 10.14 -27.77 -3.00
N ALA A 156 10.11 -28.57 -1.95
CA ALA A 156 10.83 -28.29 -0.71
C ALA A 156 12.35 -28.27 -0.92
N GLN A 157 12.89 -29.21 -1.72
CA GLN A 157 14.30 -29.24 -2.09
C GLN A 157 14.69 -28.05 -2.96
N ALA A 158 13.85 -27.65 -3.93
CA ALA A 158 14.07 -26.47 -4.75
C ALA A 158 14.08 -25.18 -3.91
N ILE A 159 13.18 -25.08 -2.92
CA ILE A 159 13.16 -23.97 -1.96
C ILE A 159 14.42 -23.95 -1.10
N GLN A 160 14.85 -25.10 -0.57
CA GLN A 160 16.11 -25.21 0.20
C GLN A 160 17.33 -24.84 -0.65
N LYS A 161 17.37 -25.26 -1.92
CA LYS A 161 18.43 -24.90 -2.87
C LYS A 161 18.43 -23.40 -3.18
N ALA A 162 17.25 -22.81 -3.34
CA ALA A 162 17.10 -21.36 -3.53
C ALA A 162 17.53 -20.56 -2.28
N ILE A 163 17.19 -21.04 -1.08
CA ILE A 163 17.63 -20.43 0.20
C ILE A 163 19.15 -20.57 0.35
N ALA A 164 19.73 -21.72 -0.01
CA ALA A 164 21.18 -21.92 0.04
C ALA A 164 21.91 -21.02 -0.99
N ALA A 165 21.37 -20.89 -2.21
CA ALA A 165 21.91 -20.01 -3.23
C ALA A 165 21.79 -18.52 -2.81
N GLN A 166 20.68 -18.13 -2.21
CA GLN A 166 20.50 -16.78 -1.66
C GLN A 166 21.49 -16.52 -0.52
N LYS A 167 21.68 -17.49 0.42
CA LYS A 167 22.67 -17.37 1.50
C LYS A 167 24.10 -17.24 0.95
N ALA A 168 24.43 -17.99 -0.12
CA ALA A 168 25.74 -17.90 -0.78
C ALA A 168 25.93 -16.55 -1.50
N ALA A 169 24.89 -16.06 -2.17
CA ALA A 169 24.90 -14.73 -2.80
C ALA A 169 25.02 -13.61 -1.76
N ASP A 170 24.31 -13.73 -0.64
CA ASP A 170 24.38 -12.76 0.47
C ASP A 170 25.73 -12.80 1.18
N ALA A 171 26.33 -14.00 1.34
CA ALA A 171 27.69 -14.16 1.87
C ALA A 171 28.74 -13.53 0.92
N LYS A 172 28.58 -13.71 -0.39
CA LYS A 172 29.45 -13.10 -1.42
C LYS A 172 29.27 -11.59 -1.48
N LYS A 173 28.04 -11.08 -1.34
CA LYS A 173 27.73 -9.66 -1.19
C LYS A 173 28.30 -9.08 0.12
N LYS A 174 28.23 -9.84 1.22
CA LYS A 174 28.79 -9.48 2.53
C LYS A 174 30.31 -9.42 2.50
N ALA A 175 30.97 -10.36 1.81
CA ALA A 175 32.43 -10.36 1.61
C ALA A 175 32.87 -9.19 0.68
N ALA A 176 32.14 -8.90 -0.39
CA ALA A 176 32.40 -7.76 -1.26
C ALA A 176 32.11 -6.41 -0.58
N ALA A 177 31.11 -6.34 0.31
CA ALA A 177 30.81 -5.15 1.11
C ALA A 177 31.83 -4.93 2.24
N ALA A 178 32.42 -5.99 2.79
CA ALA A 178 33.48 -5.89 3.78
C ALA A 178 34.82 -5.39 3.20
N ALA A 179 35.03 -5.57 1.90
CA ALA A 179 36.20 -5.07 1.17
C ALA A 179 36.09 -3.62 0.67
N GLN A 180 34.92 -2.97 0.83
CA GLN A 180 34.71 -1.60 0.39
C GLN A 180 34.16 -0.73 1.55
N THR A 181 35.08 0.08 2.11
CA THR A 181 34.84 1.25 2.96
C THR A 181 34.08 1.00 4.26
N SER A 182 34.74 1.25 5.36
CA SER A 182 34.17 1.40 6.70
C SER A 182 33.00 2.38 6.67
N VAL A 183 31.77 1.85 6.63
CA VAL A 183 30.59 2.63 6.98
C VAL A 183 30.76 3.03 8.44
N PRO A 184 30.69 4.33 8.78
CA PRO A 184 30.80 4.75 10.19
C PRO A 184 29.78 3.93 11.01
N PRO A 185 30.15 3.49 12.23
CA PRO A 185 29.20 2.81 13.10
C PRO A 185 27.96 3.70 13.26
N ASP A 186 26.77 3.09 13.20
CA ASP A 186 25.49 3.81 13.33
C ASP A 186 25.53 4.67 14.61
N LYS A 187 25.70 5.99 14.43
CA LYS A 187 25.67 6.93 15.54
C LYS A 187 24.31 6.87 16.19
N ASP A 188 24.25 6.84 17.51
CA ASP A 188 23.00 7.03 18.22
C ASP A 188 22.36 8.36 17.78
N VAL A 189 21.07 8.34 17.44
CA VAL A 189 20.31 9.55 17.05
C VAL A 189 20.46 10.64 18.11
N ALA A 190 20.52 10.26 19.39
CA ALA A 190 20.71 11.19 20.50
C ALA A 190 22.04 11.96 20.39
N THR A 191 23.07 11.40 19.76
CA THR A 191 24.38 12.02 19.58
C THR A 191 24.51 12.82 18.29
N MET A 192 23.53 12.78 17.40
CA MET A 192 23.57 13.50 16.13
C MET A 192 23.37 15.00 16.32
N LYS A 193 24.30 15.78 15.75
CA LYS A 193 24.13 17.24 15.67
C LYS A 193 23.17 17.57 14.51
N LEU A 194 21.89 17.81 14.84
CA LEU A 194 20.83 18.13 13.88
C LEU A 194 20.26 19.50 14.21
N ARG A 195 20.22 20.40 13.24
CA ARG A 195 19.46 21.66 13.35
C ARG A 195 17.98 21.35 13.44
N ARG A 196 17.29 22.03 14.34
CA ARG A 196 15.84 21.82 14.59
C ARG A 196 15.12 23.15 14.50
N ILE A 197 13.90 23.10 14.01
CA ILE A 197 12.94 24.21 14.01
C ILE A 197 11.59 23.70 14.49
N THR A 198 10.74 24.61 14.95
CA THR A 198 9.33 24.32 15.25
C THR A 198 8.47 25.15 14.29
N GLN A 199 7.54 24.49 13.62
CA GLN A 199 6.53 25.14 12.78
C GLN A 199 5.18 24.48 13.04
N ASP A 200 4.12 25.26 13.26
CA ASP A 200 2.76 24.79 13.53
C ASP A 200 2.69 23.73 14.65
N LYS A 201 3.44 23.95 15.73
CA LYS A 201 3.61 23.04 16.88
C LYS A 201 4.29 21.70 16.56
N VAL A 202 4.77 21.50 15.33
CA VAL A 202 5.53 20.30 14.93
C VAL A 202 7.01 20.63 14.92
N ARG A 203 7.82 19.76 15.52
CA ARG A 203 9.29 19.85 15.46
C ARG A 203 9.79 19.21 14.18
N TYR A 204 10.76 19.85 13.55
CA TYR A 204 11.40 19.41 12.33
C TYR A 204 12.91 19.36 12.47
N VAL A 205 13.55 18.41 11.78
CA VAL A 205 15.01 18.28 11.68
C VAL A 205 15.49 18.55 10.27
N HIS A 206 16.66 19.16 10.16
CA HIS A 206 17.22 19.58 8.88
C HIS A 206 17.75 18.38 8.08
N LEU A 207 17.25 18.16 6.86
CA LEU A 207 17.56 16.96 6.06
C LEU A 207 19.01 16.89 5.57
N ARG A 208 19.68 18.02 5.35
CA ARG A 208 21.12 18.00 4.99
C ARG A 208 21.97 17.55 6.15
N ASP A 209 21.61 17.92 7.39
CA ASP A 209 22.33 17.44 8.58
C ASP A 209 22.11 15.95 8.78
N VAL A 210 20.89 15.46 8.50
CA VAL A 210 20.59 14.03 8.46
C VAL A 210 21.47 13.34 7.42
N ALA A 211 21.54 13.86 6.18
CA ALA A 211 22.36 13.28 5.12
C ALA A 211 23.84 13.16 5.56
N VAL A 212 24.41 14.22 6.13
CA VAL A 212 25.79 14.22 6.63
C VAL A 212 26.00 13.16 7.73
N ASN A 213 25.10 13.08 8.71
CA ASN A 213 25.23 12.10 9.80
C ASN A 213 25.11 10.64 9.32
N TYR A 214 24.38 10.39 8.21
CA TYR A 214 24.23 9.07 7.61
C TYR A 214 25.24 8.76 6.50
N GLY A 215 26.11 9.71 6.16
CA GLY A 215 27.04 9.56 5.03
C GLY A 215 26.33 9.46 3.68
N LEU A 216 25.17 10.14 3.52
CA LEU A 216 24.38 10.14 2.31
C LEU A 216 24.64 11.39 1.47
N THR A 217 24.61 11.23 0.16
CA THR A 217 24.52 12.35 -0.78
C THR A 217 23.12 12.93 -0.71
N PHE A 218 23.03 14.26 -0.70
CA PHE A 218 21.77 15.00 -0.71
C PHE A 218 21.58 15.71 -2.05
N ALA A 219 20.39 15.60 -2.63
CA ALA A 219 19.98 16.36 -3.81
C ALA A 219 18.53 16.81 -3.69
N TYR A 220 18.16 17.93 -4.32
CA TYR A 220 16.76 18.29 -4.50
C TYR A 220 16.14 17.60 -5.69
N THR A 221 14.87 17.24 -5.59
CA THR A 221 14.04 17.02 -6.77
C THR A 221 13.38 18.34 -7.17
N LYS A 222 13.28 18.59 -8.46
CA LYS A 222 12.63 19.79 -9.01
C LYS A 222 11.50 19.39 -9.94
N LYS A 223 10.45 20.20 -9.94
CA LYS A 223 9.34 20.15 -10.91
C LYS A 223 9.07 21.59 -11.32
N ASN A 224 9.17 21.87 -12.63
CA ASN A 224 9.03 23.25 -13.17
C ASN A 224 9.95 24.24 -12.41
N ASP A 225 11.25 23.90 -12.33
CA ASP A 225 12.31 24.64 -11.63
C ASP A 225 12.09 24.92 -10.13
N LYS A 226 10.96 24.52 -9.57
CA LYS A 226 10.68 24.62 -8.13
C LYS A 226 11.09 23.34 -7.42
N ILE A 227 11.60 23.48 -6.21
CA ILE A 227 11.92 22.34 -5.35
C ILE A 227 10.62 21.59 -5.03
N SER A 228 10.53 20.34 -5.44
CA SER A 228 9.39 19.45 -5.22
C SER A 228 9.66 18.36 -4.17
N GLY A 229 10.91 18.23 -3.74
CA GLY A 229 11.30 17.22 -2.76
C GLY A 229 12.80 17.13 -2.57
N ALA A 230 13.24 16.05 -1.92
CA ALA A 230 14.63 15.72 -1.66
C ALA A 230 14.93 14.26 -1.95
N VAL A 231 16.15 13.98 -2.37
CA VAL A 231 16.72 12.64 -2.48
C VAL A 231 17.94 12.56 -1.57
N LEU A 232 17.96 11.53 -0.72
CA LEU A 232 19.11 11.16 0.09
C LEU A 232 19.55 9.76 -0.32
N HIS A 233 20.78 9.58 -0.75
CA HIS A 233 21.23 8.29 -1.27
C HIS A 233 22.72 8.03 -1.08
N ASP A 234 23.07 6.75 -1.11
CA ASP A 234 24.41 6.23 -1.36
C ASP A 234 24.34 5.07 -2.38
N LYS A 235 25.35 4.21 -2.42
CA LYS A 235 25.38 3.04 -3.34
C LYS A 235 24.29 1.99 -3.04
N THR A 236 23.78 1.96 -1.81
CA THR A 236 22.91 0.88 -1.29
C THR A 236 21.57 1.38 -0.78
N ARG A 237 21.46 2.66 -0.44
CA ARG A 237 20.29 3.28 0.19
C ARG A 237 19.82 4.46 -0.64
N LYS A 238 18.53 4.60 -0.81
CA LYS A 238 17.92 5.75 -1.48
C LYS A 238 16.57 6.08 -0.86
N ALA A 239 16.41 7.28 -0.35
CA ALA A 239 15.14 7.84 0.08
C ALA A 239 14.76 9.00 -0.82
N VAL A 240 13.51 9.03 -1.27
CA VAL A 240 12.90 10.15 -2.01
C VAL A 240 11.75 10.68 -1.17
N ILE A 241 11.76 11.96 -0.84
CA ILE A 241 10.77 12.60 0.04
C ILE A 241 10.13 13.76 -0.70
N SER A 242 8.82 13.78 -0.78
CA SER A 242 8.05 14.86 -1.42
C SER A 242 7.91 16.06 -0.49
N ALA A 243 7.98 17.28 -1.06
CA ALA A 243 7.64 18.52 -0.37
C ALA A 243 6.15 18.90 -0.49
N THR A 244 5.41 18.21 -1.37
CA THR A 244 4.00 18.51 -1.64
C THR A 244 3.08 17.51 -0.94
N TYR A 245 3.50 16.24 -0.90
CA TYR A 245 2.70 15.13 -0.40
C TYR A 245 3.41 14.44 0.75
N ARG A 246 2.64 13.76 1.59
CA ARG A 246 3.18 12.90 2.66
C ARG A 246 3.63 11.53 2.13
N GLU A 247 4.12 11.49 0.92
CA GLU A 247 4.54 10.27 0.24
C GLU A 247 5.99 10.36 -0.19
N GLY A 248 6.62 9.20 -0.24
CA GLY A 248 7.98 9.05 -0.72
C GLY A 248 8.30 7.60 -0.97
N THR A 249 9.55 7.32 -1.30
CA THR A 249 10.03 5.94 -1.45
C THR A 249 11.33 5.75 -0.67
N VAL A 250 11.50 4.55 -0.13
CA VAL A 250 12.78 4.10 0.40
C VAL A 250 13.17 2.83 -0.35
N ASN A 251 14.31 2.86 -1.03
CA ASN A 251 14.79 1.77 -1.90
C ASN A 251 13.73 1.23 -2.86
N GLY A 252 12.91 2.13 -3.42
CA GLY A 252 11.85 1.82 -4.38
C GLY A 252 10.52 1.38 -3.78
N VAL A 253 10.42 1.13 -2.47
CA VAL A 253 9.16 0.80 -1.78
C VAL A 253 8.46 2.08 -1.36
N GLN A 254 7.17 2.20 -1.64
CA GLN A 254 6.38 3.37 -1.25
C GLN A 254 6.20 3.44 0.27
N VAL A 255 6.39 4.62 0.84
CA VAL A 255 6.19 4.91 2.26
C VAL A 255 5.39 6.20 2.43
N HIS A 256 4.53 6.22 3.44
CA HIS A 256 3.80 7.43 3.81
C HIS A 256 4.41 8.04 5.07
N PHE A 257 4.67 9.34 5.00
CA PHE A 257 5.11 10.16 6.13
C PHE A 257 3.90 10.72 6.88
N LEU A 258 4.10 11.09 8.12
CA LEU A 258 3.08 11.71 8.98
C LEU A 258 2.84 13.17 8.58
N TYR A 259 3.91 13.83 8.13
CA TYR A 259 3.91 15.23 7.69
C TYR A 259 4.65 15.39 6.35
N PRO A 260 4.28 16.37 5.52
CA PRO A 260 5.08 16.71 4.34
C PRO A 260 6.45 17.25 4.77
N MET A 261 7.46 17.08 3.92
CA MET A 261 8.71 17.82 4.03
C MET A 261 8.42 19.31 3.85
N ILE A 262 9.02 20.16 4.66
CA ILE A 262 8.88 21.61 4.54
C ILE A 262 10.19 22.27 4.07
N LEU A 263 10.07 23.42 3.44
CA LEU A 263 11.18 24.29 3.06
C LEU A 263 11.13 25.57 3.90
N LYS A 264 12.23 25.89 4.57
CA LYS A 264 12.40 27.15 5.30
C LYS A 264 13.63 27.87 4.75
N LYS A 265 13.45 29.03 4.09
CA LYS A 265 14.54 29.74 3.38
C LYS A 265 15.32 28.79 2.44
N SER A 266 14.61 27.98 1.67
CA SER A 266 15.13 26.93 0.78
C SER A 266 15.84 25.75 1.47
N ASP A 267 15.96 25.73 2.79
CA ASP A 267 16.46 24.56 3.52
C ASP A 267 15.36 23.52 3.76
N PRO A 268 15.65 22.23 3.55
CA PRO A 268 14.67 21.15 3.67
C PRO A 268 14.64 20.58 5.08
N TYR A 269 13.44 20.36 5.60
CA TYR A 269 13.22 19.79 6.92
C TYR A 269 12.18 18.67 6.86
N ILE A 270 12.45 17.56 7.56
CA ILE A 270 11.51 16.47 7.82
C ILE A 270 11.00 16.59 9.26
N SER A 271 9.74 16.22 9.52
CA SER A 271 9.26 16.22 10.91
C SER A 271 10.12 15.29 11.78
N GLU A 272 10.37 15.68 13.03
CA GLU A 272 11.19 14.87 13.93
C GLU A 272 10.55 13.52 14.21
N VAL A 273 9.22 13.45 14.28
CA VAL A 273 8.51 12.19 14.44
C VAL A 273 8.68 11.29 13.23
N ASP A 274 8.64 11.83 12.00
CA ASP A 274 8.94 11.05 10.79
C ASP A 274 10.39 10.61 10.72
N PHE A 275 11.29 11.50 11.12
CA PHE A 275 12.71 11.16 11.20
C PHE A 275 12.94 9.96 12.11
N LEU A 276 12.39 9.98 13.33
CA LEU A 276 12.59 8.94 14.35
C LEU A 276 11.84 7.64 14.07
N THR A 277 10.64 7.73 13.49
CA THR A 277 9.73 6.57 13.37
C THR A 277 9.57 6.05 11.95
N VAL A 278 10.04 6.76 10.92
CA VAL A 278 9.99 6.33 9.51
C VAL A 278 11.38 6.30 8.90
N PHE A 279 12.02 7.48 8.78
CA PHE A 279 13.26 7.60 8.03
C PHE A 279 14.41 6.80 8.67
N ASP A 280 14.68 7.06 9.96
CA ASP A 280 15.77 6.42 10.68
C ASP A 280 15.67 4.88 10.66
N PRO A 281 14.54 4.26 11.04
CA PRO A 281 14.42 2.80 11.03
C PRO A 281 14.61 2.16 9.64
N LEU A 282 14.30 2.89 8.57
CA LEU A 282 14.39 2.38 7.21
C LEU A 282 15.76 2.64 6.56
N MET A 283 16.47 3.67 6.98
CA MET A 283 17.76 4.08 6.40
C MET A 283 18.97 3.56 7.18
N ARG A 284 18.80 3.13 8.43
CA ARG A 284 19.88 2.47 9.17
C ARG A 284 20.09 1.04 8.72
N SER A 285 21.33 0.61 8.71
CA SER A 285 21.70 -0.78 8.44
C SER A 285 21.48 -1.71 9.63
N LYS A 286 21.42 -1.15 10.84
CA LYS A 286 21.22 -1.90 12.10
C LYS A 286 20.37 -1.06 13.06
N THR A 287 19.14 -1.42 13.28
CA THR A 287 18.41 -1.02 14.47
C THR A 287 18.66 -2.07 15.54
N ALA A 288 19.29 -1.66 16.64
CA ALA A 288 19.73 -2.55 17.69
C ALA A 288 18.55 -3.04 18.54
N VAL A 289 17.87 -4.10 18.12
CA VAL A 289 17.18 -4.99 19.04
C VAL A 289 17.53 -6.42 18.65
N LYS A 290 18.46 -7.01 19.37
CA LYS A 290 18.72 -8.45 19.36
C LYS A 290 17.47 -9.17 19.90
N LEU A 291 16.55 -9.54 19.05
CA LEU A 291 15.46 -10.44 19.41
C LEU A 291 15.71 -11.76 18.67
N GLY A 292 16.12 -12.76 19.40
CA GLY A 292 15.93 -14.14 18.96
C GLY A 292 14.40 -14.37 18.91
N MET A 293 13.74 -13.94 17.84
CA MET A 293 12.30 -14.12 17.64
C MET A 293 11.96 -15.60 17.75
N LYS A 294 11.02 -15.94 18.62
CA LYS A 294 10.57 -17.31 18.88
C LYS A 294 9.07 -17.45 18.68
N THR A 295 8.32 -16.41 18.98
CA THR A 295 6.86 -16.46 19.04
C THR A 295 6.25 -15.37 18.16
N ILE A 296 5.41 -15.75 17.22
CA ILE A 296 4.69 -14.84 16.32
C ILE A 296 3.19 -15.01 16.55
N MET A 297 2.48 -13.93 16.75
CA MET A 297 1.02 -13.94 16.79
C MET A 297 0.47 -13.55 15.42
N ILE A 298 -0.43 -14.39 14.91
CA ILE A 298 -1.16 -14.13 13.66
C ILE A 298 -2.63 -13.85 14.03
N ASP A 299 -3.10 -12.72 13.59
CA ASP A 299 -4.49 -12.31 13.72
C ASP A 299 -5.20 -12.48 12.37
N ALA A 300 -6.10 -13.44 12.29
CA ALA A 300 -6.99 -13.57 11.14
C ALA A 300 -8.16 -12.60 11.32
N GLY A 301 -8.18 -11.52 10.55
CA GLY A 301 -9.20 -10.47 10.67
C GLY A 301 -10.63 -11.00 10.58
N HIS A 302 -11.57 -10.32 11.26
CA HIS A 302 -12.99 -10.67 11.29
C HIS A 302 -13.28 -12.07 11.86
N GLY A 303 -14.44 -12.65 11.54
CA GLY A 303 -14.83 -14.01 11.95
C GLY A 303 -16.21 -14.08 12.60
N GLY A 304 -16.83 -15.26 12.63
CA GLY A 304 -18.15 -15.49 13.22
C GLY A 304 -19.21 -14.58 12.62
N SER A 305 -19.83 -13.73 13.45
CA SER A 305 -20.85 -12.75 13.05
C SER A 305 -20.32 -11.59 12.22
N ASP A 306 -19.01 -11.31 12.26
CA ASP A 306 -18.36 -10.27 11.46
C ASP A 306 -17.81 -10.84 10.15
N PRO A 307 -18.46 -10.60 8.99
CA PRO A 307 -17.98 -11.10 7.70
C PRO A 307 -16.75 -10.35 7.18
N GLY A 308 -16.47 -9.14 7.69
CA GLY A 308 -15.56 -8.18 7.06
C GLY A 308 -16.13 -7.63 5.75
N ALA A 309 -15.25 -7.24 4.85
CA ALA A 309 -15.62 -6.84 3.50
C ALA A 309 -16.34 -7.98 2.76
N MET A 310 -17.32 -7.62 1.93
CA MET A 310 -18.09 -8.56 1.14
C MET A 310 -18.11 -8.17 -0.34
N ASN A 311 -18.00 -9.16 -1.23
CA ASN A 311 -18.26 -9.01 -2.65
C ASN A 311 -19.02 -10.26 -3.14
N GLY A 312 -20.33 -10.12 -3.40
CA GLY A 312 -21.23 -11.25 -3.60
C GLY A 312 -21.21 -12.20 -2.41
N ASN A 313 -20.97 -13.48 -2.66
CA ASN A 313 -20.85 -14.51 -1.62
C ASN A 313 -19.46 -14.57 -0.96
N HIS A 314 -18.51 -13.79 -1.44
CA HIS A 314 -17.15 -13.74 -0.90
C HIS A 314 -17.10 -12.87 0.35
N LYS A 315 -16.64 -13.44 1.46
CA LYS A 315 -16.52 -12.77 2.76
C LYS A 315 -15.05 -12.72 3.17
N GLU A 316 -14.57 -11.56 3.57
CA GLU A 316 -13.17 -11.34 3.99
C GLU A 316 -12.71 -12.34 5.04
N LYS A 317 -13.53 -12.61 6.05
CA LYS A 317 -13.22 -13.53 7.16
C LYS A 317 -12.76 -14.92 6.70
N VAL A 318 -13.21 -15.38 5.52
CA VAL A 318 -12.84 -16.69 4.96
C VAL A 318 -11.40 -16.65 4.47
N TYR A 319 -11.04 -15.63 3.71
CA TYR A 319 -9.72 -15.52 3.09
C TYR A 319 -8.64 -15.16 4.09
N THR A 320 -8.95 -14.29 5.06
CA THR A 320 -8.03 -13.95 6.14
C THR A 320 -7.66 -15.19 6.96
N LEU A 321 -8.63 -16.07 7.27
CA LEU A 321 -8.36 -17.32 7.97
C LEU A 321 -7.55 -18.31 7.12
N GLN A 322 -7.84 -18.42 5.82
CA GLN A 322 -7.11 -19.31 4.91
C GLN A 322 -5.64 -18.88 4.81
N ILE A 323 -5.38 -17.58 4.61
CA ILE A 323 -4.00 -17.05 4.51
C ILE A 323 -3.28 -17.21 5.85
N ALA A 324 -3.96 -16.89 6.97
CA ALA A 324 -3.41 -17.02 8.31
C ALA A 324 -2.98 -18.47 8.64
N LYS A 325 -3.81 -19.47 8.32
CA LYS A 325 -3.47 -20.90 8.51
C LYS A 325 -2.29 -21.35 7.64
N ARG A 326 -2.22 -20.88 6.38
CA ARG A 326 -1.07 -21.15 5.51
C ARG A 326 0.21 -20.53 6.08
N LEU A 327 0.13 -19.29 6.57
CA LEU A 327 1.26 -18.62 7.20
C LEU A 327 1.68 -19.33 8.48
N GLN A 328 0.75 -19.73 9.34
CA GLN A 328 1.00 -20.52 10.53
C GLN A 328 1.81 -21.78 10.19
N THR A 329 1.32 -22.59 9.24
CA THR A 329 1.98 -23.83 8.83
C THR A 329 3.43 -23.61 8.37
N GLN A 330 3.70 -22.52 7.64
CA GLN A 330 5.06 -22.25 7.18
C GLN A 330 5.98 -21.74 8.30
N LEU A 331 5.46 -20.90 9.20
CA LEU A 331 6.23 -20.41 10.35
C LEU A 331 6.57 -21.51 11.33
N GLU A 332 5.64 -22.43 11.61
CA GLU A 332 5.87 -23.60 12.46
C GLU A 332 6.95 -24.53 11.87
N LYS A 333 6.94 -24.74 10.55
CA LYS A 333 8.02 -25.47 9.84
C LYS A 333 9.39 -24.78 9.96
N LEU A 334 9.41 -23.47 10.12
CA LEU A 334 10.63 -22.69 10.36
C LEU A 334 11.04 -22.65 11.83
N GLY A 335 10.32 -23.34 12.73
CA GLY A 335 10.62 -23.45 14.15
C GLY A 335 10.06 -22.33 15.01
N PHE A 336 9.17 -21.47 14.49
CA PHE A 336 8.48 -20.47 15.29
C PHE A 336 7.32 -21.09 16.06
N ARG A 337 7.12 -20.63 17.30
CA ARG A 337 5.86 -20.83 18.01
C ARG A 337 4.83 -19.82 17.44
N VAL A 338 3.72 -20.35 16.93
CA VAL A 338 2.66 -19.49 16.38
C VAL A 338 1.45 -19.48 17.31
N ILE A 339 0.92 -18.29 17.54
CA ILE A 339 -0.32 -18.06 18.30
C ILE A 339 -1.34 -17.44 17.34
N MET A 340 -2.46 -18.11 17.17
CA MET A 340 -3.56 -17.61 16.33
C MET A 340 -4.61 -16.93 17.22
N THR A 341 -5.15 -15.79 16.79
CA THR A 341 -6.29 -15.15 17.49
C THR A 341 -7.59 -15.95 17.32
N ARG A 342 -7.73 -16.64 16.19
CA ARG A 342 -8.78 -17.63 15.92
C ARG A 342 -8.27 -18.71 14.96
N THR A 343 -8.76 -19.92 15.14
CA THR A 343 -8.43 -21.10 14.30
C THR A 343 -9.63 -21.61 13.52
N GLY A 344 -10.82 -21.06 13.78
CA GLY A 344 -12.10 -21.35 13.15
C GLY A 344 -12.86 -20.09 12.80
N ASP A 345 -14.14 -20.26 12.41
CA ASP A 345 -15.07 -19.16 12.15
C ASP A 345 -15.70 -18.65 13.47
N THR A 346 -14.86 -18.16 14.38
CA THR A 346 -15.23 -17.51 15.63
C THR A 346 -14.97 -16.03 15.57
N TYR A 347 -15.63 -15.24 16.42
CA TYR A 347 -15.47 -13.79 16.51
C TYR A 347 -14.82 -13.38 17.84
N PRO A 348 -13.49 -13.39 17.96
CA PRO A 348 -12.83 -12.67 19.04
C PRO A 348 -12.97 -11.16 18.81
N THR A 349 -13.41 -10.44 19.84
CA THR A 349 -13.52 -8.97 19.79
C THR A 349 -12.14 -8.33 19.60
N LEU A 350 -12.09 -7.05 19.23
CA LEU A 350 -10.83 -6.30 19.14
C LEU A 350 -10.08 -6.30 20.48
N GLN A 351 -10.84 -6.23 21.59
CA GLN A 351 -10.31 -6.30 22.95
C GLN A 351 -9.69 -7.65 23.27
N ASP A 352 -10.35 -8.76 22.86
CA ASP A 352 -9.82 -10.13 23.04
C ASP A 352 -8.52 -10.33 22.29
N ARG A 353 -8.45 -9.86 21.02
CA ARG A 353 -7.22 -9.94 20.20
C ARG A 353 -6.05 -9.21 20.87
N ALA A 354 -6.28 -7.99 21.36
CA ALA A 354 -5.28 -7.22 22.10
C ALA A 354 -4.94 -7.87 23.45
N ALA A 355 -5.92 -8.45 24.16
CA ALA A 355 -5.70 -9.16 25.41
C ALA A 355 -4.86 -10.42 25.21
N LEU A 356 -5.09 -11.19 24.14
CA LEU A 356 -4.25 -12.33 23.76
C LEU A 356 -2.80 -11.88 23.52
N CYS A 357 -2.58 -10.76 22.81
CA CYS A 357 -1.25 -10.22 22.60
C CYS A 357 -0.55 -9.89 23.93
N ARG A 358 -1.22 -9.22 24.85
CA ARG A 358 -0.67 -8.93 26.18
C ARG A 358 -0.41 -10.18 27.02
N LYS A 359 -1.30 -11.19 26.93
CA LYS A 359 -1.18 -12.45 27.67
C LYS A 359 0.03 -13.26 27.24
N TYR A 360 0.20 -13.43 25.94
CA TYR A 360 1.22 -14.31 25.38
C TYR A 360 2.54 -13.62 25.06
N LYS A 361 2.58 -12.30 25.06
CA LYS A 361 3.76 -11.44 24.79
C LYS A 361 4.58 -11.96 23.60
N PRO A 362 3.98 -12.05 22.40
CA PRO A 362 4.71 -12.52 21.22
C PRO A 362 5.81 -11.52 20.84
N ASP A 363 6.77 -11.97 20.05
CA ASP A 363 7.83 -11.09 19.53
C ASP A 363 7.31 -10.20 18.39
N LEU A 364 6.30 -10.67 17.65
CA LEU A 364 5.63 -9.95 16.56
C LEU A 364 4.14 -10.23 16.53
N TYR A 365 3.37 -9.23 16.09
CA TYR A 365 1.93 -9.33 15.82
C TYR A 365 1.65 -8.97 14.37
N ILE A 366 1.00 -9.87 13.62
CA ILE A 366 0.65 -9.69 12.21
C ILE A 366 -0.84 -9.93 12.04
N SER A 367 -1.60 -8.87 11.75
CA SER A 367 -3.03 -8.95 11.41
C SER A 367 -3.18 -9.03 9.89
N ILE A 368 -4.04 -9.93 9.41
CA ILE A 368 -4.25 -10.19 7.98
C ILE A 368 -5.67 -9.78 7.61
N HIS A 369 -5.79 -8.91 6.62
CA HIS A 369 -7.02 -8.33 6.11
C HIS A 369 -7.06 -8.28 4.57
N CYS A 370 -8.25 -8.05 4.03
CA CYS A 370 -8.48 -7.75 2.63
C CYS A 370 -9.22 -6.41 2.54
N ASN A 371 -8.60 -5.43 1.96
CA ASN A 371 -9.13 -4.08 1.83
C ASN A 371 -10.45 -4.04 1.05
N SER A 372 -11.21 -2.98 1.23
CA SER A 372 -12.44 -2.72 0.49
C SER A 372 -12.66 -1.24 0.26
N SER A 373 -13.37 -0.91 -0.81
CA SER A 373 -13.77 0.44 -1.14
C SER A 373 -15.15 0.43 -1.81
N THR A 374 -15.93 1.48 -1.58
CA THR A 374 -17.18 1.72 -2.33
C THR A 374 -16.91 1.92 -3.83
N ASN A 375 -15.79 2.57 -4.16
CA ASN A 375 -15.27 2.55 -5.52
C ASN A 375 -14.53 1.23 -5.72
N LYS A 376 -14.96 0.42 -6.70
CA LYS A 376 -14.39 -0.90 -6.99
C LYS A 376 -13.08 -0.86 -7.79
N THR A 377 -12.58 0.32 -8.16
CA THR A 377 -11.35 0.47 -8.95
C THR A 377 -10.05 0.35 -8.13
N PRO A 378 -9.97 0.76 -6.84
CA PRO A 378 -8.73 0.61 -6.08
C PRO A 378 -8.24 -0.83 -6.04
N ALA A 379 -6.93 -0.99 -6.22
CA ALA A 379 -6.22 -2.26 -6.20
C ALA A 379 -4.86 -2.08 -5.54
N GLY A 380 -4.26 -3.15 -5.03
CA GLY A 380 -2.90 -3.18 -4.51
C GLY A 380 -2.80 -3.49 -3.03
N ILE A 381 -1.57 -3.54 -2.55
CA ILE A 381 -1.17 -4.02 -1.23
C ILE A 381 -0.79 -2.84 -0.36
N GLU A 382 -1.26 -2.83 0.88
CA GLU A 382 -0.94 -1.82 1.89
C GLU A 382 -0.51 -2.52 3.20
N THR A 383 0.46 -1.95 3.91
CA THR A 383 0.81 -2.43 5.25
C THR A 383 0.69 -1.30 6.25
N TYR A 384 -0.15 -1.48 7.23
CA TYR A 384 -0.47 -0.50 8.26
C TYR A 384 0.31 -0.74 9.53
N ARG A 385 0.69 0.33 10.21
CA ARG A 385 1.22 0.37 11.57
C ARG A 385 0.47 1.42 12.40
N ALA A 386 0.62 1.35 13.71
CA ALA A 386 0.03 2.33 14.61
C ALA A 386 0.55 3.75 14.33
N VAL A 387 -0.27 4.75 14.63
CA VAL A 387 0.13 6.16 14.57
C VAL A 387 1.02 6.46 15.77
N PRO A 388 2.24 6.99 15.58
CA PRO A 388 3.08 7.48 16.66
C PRO A 388 2.46 8.67 17.40
N VAL A 389 2.85 8.88 18.65
CA VAL A 389 2.49 10.11 19.38
C VAL A 389 3.09 11.32 18.65
N GLY A 390 2.31 12.36 18.48
CA GLY A 390 2.69 13.54 17.68
C GLY A 390 2.53 13.37 16.17
N GLY A 391 2.08 12.21 15.71
CA GLY A 391 1.82 11.93 14.29
C GLY A 391 0.34 12.01 13.93
N THR A 392 0.05 11.89 12.63
CA THR A 392 -1.31 11.86 12.07
C THR A 392 -1.55 10.56 11.31
N GLU A 393 -2.80 10.18 11.12
CA GLU A 393 -3.15 9.09 10.19
C GLU A 393 -2.78 9.46 8.75
N THR A 394 -2.51 8.46 7.91
CA THR A 394 -2.20 8.68 6.48
C THR A 394 -3.30 9.46 5.76
N LYS A 395 -4.56 9.18 6.07
CA LYS A 395 -5.73 9.88 5.50
C LYS A 395 -6.40 10.83 6.51
N GLY A 396 -5.65 11.32 7.50
CA GLY A 396 -6.17 12.18 8.56
C GLY A 396 -5.31 13.40 8.81
N SER A 397 -5.84 14.35 9.57
CA SER A 397 -5.14 15.55 10.02
C SER A 397 -5.06 15.66 11.55
N LYS A 398 -5.86 14.86 12.28
CA LYS A 398 -5.86 14.87 13.75
C LYS A 398 -4.56 14.31 14.28
N VAL A 399 -3.84 15.12 15.06
CA VAL A 399 -2.60 14.71 15.72
C VAL A 399 -2.93 13.79 16.90
N LYS A 400 -2.24 12.65 16.96
CA LYS A 400 -2.36 11.72 18.08
C LYS A 400 -1.59 12.26 19.29
N THR A 401 -2.26 12.45 20.39
CA THR A 401 -1.69 12.94 21.65
C THR A 401 -1.51 11.84 22.70
N GLU A 402 -2.32 10.78 22.63
CA GLU A 402 -2.30 9.71 23.61
C GLU A 402 -1.33 8.58 23.22
N LYS A 403 -0.54 8.12 24.19
CA LYS A 403 0.35 6.97 24.04
C LYS A 403 -0.45 5.67 24.14
N GLN A 404 -0.20 4.76 23.20
CA GLN A 404 -0.68 3.38 23.24
C GLN A 404 0.50 2.41 23.43
N SER A 405 0.25 1.16 23.81
CA SER A 405 1.29 0.15 24.06
C SER A 405 2.24 -0.03 22.87
N ALA A 406 1.70 -0.02 21.66
CA ALA A 406 2.49 -0.20 20.43
C ALA A 406 3.48 0.95 20.16
N ASN A 407 3.29 2.14 20.78
CA ASN A 407 4.19 3.27 20.53
C ASN A 407 5.60 3.08 21.13
N GLU A 408 5.80 2.07 21.96
CA GLU A 408 7.15 1.65 22.38
C GLU A 408 7.93 0.99 21.24
N PHE A 409 7.22 0.52 20.22
CA PHE A 409 7.75 -0.24 19.08
C PHE A 409 7.61 0.50 17.74
N ASP A 410 7.40 1.82 17.74
CA ASP A 410 7.12 2.59 16.51
C ASP A 410 8.19 2.37 15.43
N ALA A 411 9.47 2.43 15.79
CA ALA A 411 10.59 2.18 14.87
C ALA A 411 10.62 0.73 14.36
N ASN A 412 10.40 -0.24 15.25
CA ASN A 412 10.38 -1.66 14.91
C ASN A 412 9.18 -1.99 14.02
N SER A 413 8.00 -1.45 14.33
CA SER A 413 6.79 -1.63 13.53
C SER A 413 6.93 -1.01 12.13
N SER A 414 7.63 0.14 12.01
CA SER A 414 7.98 0.75 10.73
C SER A 414 8.83 -0.18 9.87
N ARG A 415 9.89 -0.72 10.47
CA ARG A 415 10.78 -1.64 9.75
C ARG A 415 10.05 -2.92 9.36
N LEU A 416 9.26 -3.48 10.26
CA LEU A 416 8.46 -4.68 9.99
C LEU A 416 7.46 -4.42 8.84
N ALA A 417 6.71 -3.31 8.89
CA ALA A 417 5.78 -2.93 7.84
C ALA A 417 6.47 -2.78 6.48
N TYR A 418 7.62 -2.12 6.46
CA TYR A 418 8.40 -1.91 5.25
C TYR A 418 8.90 -3.23 4.63
N GLU A 419 9.48 -4.12 5.44
CA GLU A 419 10.01 -5.38 4.91
C GLU A 419 8.88 -6.32 4.44
N ILE A 420 7.73 -6.36 5.14
CA ILE A 420 6.57 -7.12 4.71
C ILE A 420 5.98 -6.53 3.43
N GLN A 421 5.79 -5.21 3.35
CA GLN A 421 5.30 -4.53 2.12
C GLN A 421 6.18 -4.88 0.92
N LYS A 422 7.50 -4.71 1.07
CA LYS A 422 8.50 -5.05 0.05
C LYS A 422 8.42 -6.51 -0.39
N GLY A 423 8.35 -7.42 0.58
CA GLY A 423 8.28 -8.85 0.32
C GLY A 423 7.00 -9.26 -0.42
N MET A 424 5.85 -8.73 0.01
CA MET A 424 4.57 -9.02 -0.63
C MET A 424 4.47 -8.47 -2.05
N VAL A 425 4.88 -7.21 -2.27
CA VAL A 425 4.89 -6.62 -3.61
C VAL A 425 5.78 -7.43 -4.55
N ALA A 426 6.98 -7.82 -4.11
CA ALA A 426 7.91 -8.63 -4.89
C ALA A 426 7.35 -10.03 -5.21
N ALA A 427 6.69 -10.69 -4.26
CA ALA A 427 6.18 -12.06 -4.43
C ALA A 427 4.90 -12.13 -5.28
N THR A 428 4.04 -11.13 -5.16
CA THR A 428 2.71 -11.13 -5.82
C THR A 428 2.69 -10.38 -7.15
N GLY A 429 3.63 -9.44 -7.37
CA GLY A 429 3.56 -8.46 -8.46
C GLY A 429 2.41 -7.46 -8.29
N GLY A 430 1.85 -7.33 -7.09
CA GLY A 430 0.76 -6.40 -6.79
C GLY A 430 1.20 -4.94 -6.81
N ILE A 431 0.25 -4.04 -6.97
CA ILE A 431 0.50 -2.59 -6.92
C ILE A 431 0.98 -2.23 -5.50
N ASP A 432 2.13 -1.56 -5.42
CA ASP A 432 2.66 -1.04 -4.16
C ASP A 432 1.90 0.22 -3.75
N ARG A 433 1.08 0.13 -2.69
CA ARG A 433 0.39 1.28 -2.09
C ARG A 433 1.05 1.76 -0.81
N GLY A 434 2.17 1.16 -0.45
CA GLY A 434 3.09 1.59 0.59
C GLY A 434 2.71 1.23 2.01
N THR A 435 3.62 1.62 2.90
CA THR A 435 3.38 1.54 4.34
C THR A 435 2.61 2.75 4.83
N ARG A 436 1.65 2.55 5.75
CA ARG A 436 0.69 3.56 6.20
C ARG A 436 0.57 3.61 7.71
N HIS A 437 -0.01 4.71 8.20
CA HIS A 437 -0.32 4.92 9.62
C HIS A 437 -1.83 5.04 9.79
N GLN A 438 -2.38 4.27 10.74
CA GLN A 438 -3.79 4.37 11.08
C GLN A 438 -4.04 3.99 12.53
N ALA A 439 -5.06 4.60 13.14
CA ALA A 439 -5.49 4.32 14.50
C ALA A 439 -6.34 3.03 14.54
N ILE A 440 -5.71 1.89 14.23
CA ILE A 440 -6.34 0.57 14.27
C ILE A 440 -6.15 -0.02 15.65
N TYR A 441 -7.25 -0.44 16.29
CA TYR A 441 -7.26 -0.86 17.69
C TYR A 441 -6.26 -1.98 17.99
N VAL A 442 -6.27 -3.05 17.21
CA VAL A 442 -5.46 -4.26 17.49
C VAL A 442 -3.96 -3.98 17.41
N ILE A 443 -3.51 -3.23 16.40
CA ILE A 443 -2.09 -2.89 16.27
C ILE A 443 -1.66 -1.75 17.21
N GLY A 444 -2.58 -0.84 17.58
CA GLY A 444 -2.31 0.23 18.53
C GLY A 444 -2.15 -0.27 19.96
N ASN A 445 -2.84 -1.35 20.33
CA ASN A 445 -2.83 -1.94 21.67
C ASN A 445 -1.98 -3.23 21.76
N ALA A 446 -1.18 -3.52 20.74
CA ALA A 446 -0.22 -4.61 20.77
C ALA A 446 0.93 -4.33 21.76
N SER A 447 1.45 -5.38 22.40
CA SER A 447 2.57 -5.31 23.35
C SER A 447 3.91 -5.73 22.71
N CYS A 448 4.00 -5.62 21.39
CA CYS A 448 5.17 -5.95 20.56
C CYS A 448 5.10 -5.17 19.24
N PRO A 449 6.14 -5.21 18.39
CA PRO A 449 6.06 -4.71 17.02
C PRO A 449 4.87 -5.32 16.28
N ALA A 450 4.01 -4.48 15.71
CA ALA A 450 2.72 -4.90 15.18
C ALA A 450 2.41 -4.23 13.83
N VAL A 451 1.83 -5.02 12.92
CA VAL A 451 1.37 -4.57 11.61
C VAL A 451 0.03 -5.18 11.25
N LEU A 452 -0.74 -4.47 10.42
CA LEU A 452 -1.89 -5.00 9.71
C LEU A 452 -1.61 -4.96 8.22
N VAL A 453 -1.86 -6.06 7.56
CA VAL A 453 -1.55 -6.29 6.16
C VAL A 453 -2.84 -6.37 5.36
N GLU A 454 -3.03 -5.48 4.41
CA GLU A 454 -4.09 -5.51 3.40
C GLU A 454 -3.53 -6.19 2.14
N VAL A 455 -3.93 -7.43 1.92
CA VAL A 455 -3.35 -8.30 0.87
C VAL A 455 -3.87 -8.01 -0.54
N GLY A 456 -4.79 -7.07 -0.67
CA GLY A 456 -5.48 -6.64 -1.88
C GLY A 456 -6.90 -6.18 -1.57
N TYR A 457 -7.61 -5.68 -2.56
CA TYR A 457 -8.98 -5.17 -2.43
C TYR A 457 -10.01 -6.23 -2.79
N LEU A 458 -10.76 -6.72 -1.80
CA LEU A 458 -11.84 -7.69 -2.03
C LEU A 458 -12.96 -7.11 -2.89
N SER A 459 -13.17 -5.78 -2.84
CA SER A 459 -14.13 -5.06 -3.66
C SER A 459 -13.75 -4.96 -5.15
N ASN A 460 -12.47 -5.20 -5.51
CA ASN A 460 -12.00 -5.17 -6.88
C ASN A 460 -12.07 -6.56 -7.50
N GLU A 461 -12.80 -6.72 -8.61
CA GLU A 461 -13.05 -8.02 -9.25
C GLU A 461 -11.76 -8.75 -9.67
N ALA A 462 -10.77 -8.02 -10.19
CA ALA A 462 -9.51 -8.62 -10.62
C ALA A 462 -8.68 -9.11 -9.43
N GLU A 463 -8.69 -8.38 -8.31
CA GLU A 463 -8.01 -8.80 -7.08
C GLU A 463 -8.78 -9.89 -6.33
N LEU A 464 -10.11 -9.83 -6.31
CA LEU A 464 -10.94 -10.91 -5.77
C LEU A 464 -10.58 -12.25 -6.42
N LYS A 465 -10.52 -12.31 -7.76
CA LYS A 465 -10.12 -13.53 -8.49
C LYS A 465 -8.75 -14.06 -8.07
N LYS A 466 -7.82 -13.17 -7.71
CA LYS A 466 -6.52 -13.54 -7.18
C LYS A 466 -6.63 -14.01 -5.73
N ILE A 467 -7.27 -13.23 -4.84
CA ILE A 467 -7.37 -13.49 -3.39
C ILE A 467 -8.00 -14.86 -3.11
N VAL A 468 -8.99 -15.27 -3.91
CA VAL A 468 -9.65 -16.58 -3.75
C VAL A 468 -8.75 -17.75 -4.19
N SER A 469 -7.72 -17.51 -4.99
CA SER A 469 -6.85 -18.58 -5.49
C SER A 469 -5.80 -19.00 -4.47
N ALA A 470 -5.61 -20.30 -4.34
CA ALA A 470 -4.60 -20.88 -3.46
C ALA A 470 -3.18 -20.42 -3.83
N ASP A 471 -2.90 -20.28 -5.12
CA ASP A 471 -1.58 -19.85 -5.61
C ASP A 471 -1.25 -18.41 -5.21
N TYR A 472 -2.21 -17.50 -5.30
CA TYR A 472 -2.00 -16.12 -4.86
C TYR A 472 -1.86 -16.02 -3.35
N GLN A 473 -2.67 -16.79 -2.58
CA GLN A 473 -2.52 -16.88 -1.12
C GLN A 473 -1.13 -17.40 -0.73
N ASN A 474 -0.60 -18.37 -1.46
CA ASN A 474 0.77 -18.87 -1.25
C ASN A 474 1.83 -17.80 -1.58
N LYS A 475 1.62 -16.98 -2.62
CA LYS A 475 2.51 -15.84 -2.92
C LYS A 475 2.47 -14.78 -1.80
N ILE A 476 1.29 -14.46 -1.26
CA ILE A 476 1.15 -13.57 -0.10
C ILE A 476 1.96 -14.10 1.07
N VAL A 477 1.78 -15.37 1.43
CA VAL A 477 2.53 -16.03 2.52
C VAL A 477 4.04 -15.99 2.28
N SER A 478 4.49 -16.31 1.06
CA SER A 478 5.90 -16.22 0.69
C SER A 478 6.45 -14.79 0.81
N GLY A 479 5.64 -13.78 0.45
CA GLY A 479 6.00 -12.39 0.60
C GLY A 479 6.14 -11.95 2.05
N ILE A 480 5.21 -12.36 2.92
CA ILE A 480 5.29 -12.11 4.36
C ILE A 480 6.53 -12.78 4.96
N LEU A 481 6.82 -14.04 4.61
CA LEU A 481 8.01 -14.75 5.07
C LEU A 481 9.31 -14.09 4.60
N ALA A 482 9.37 -13.63 3.37
CA ALA A 482 10.50 -12.85 2.85
C ALA A 482 10.68 -11.54 3.62
N GLY A 483 9.58 -10.85 3.94
CA GLY A 483 9.57 -9.66 4.79
C GLY A 483 10.09 -9.95 6.20
N LEU A 484 9.65 -11.03 6.83
CA LEU A 484 10.13 -11.47 8.15
C LEU A 484 11.63 -11.82 8.14
N ALA A 485 12.11 -12.46 7.07
CA ALA A 485 13.55 -12.73 6.89
C ALA A 485 14.35 -11.43 6.73
N GLY A 486 13.84 -10.45 5.98
CA GLY A 486 14.40 -9.11 5.87
C GLY A 486 14.45 -8.40 7.21
N TYR A 487 13.36 -8.41 7.96
CA TYR A 487 13.27 -7.85 9.30
C TYR A 487 14.25 -8.54 10.27
N GLY A 488 14.31 -9.89 10.28
CA GLY A 488 15.23 -10.66 11.12
C GLY A 488 16.70 -10.40 10.84
N SER A 489 17.08 -10.03 9.62
CA SER A 489 18.46 -9.68 9.28
C SER A 489 18.93 -8.35 9.90
N PHE A 490 18.01 -7.50 10.30
CA PHE A 490 18.28 -6.25 11.03
C PHE A 490 18.49 -6.45 12.53
N LEU A 491 18.01 -7.57 13.06
CA LEU A 491 18.04 -7.91 14.48
C LEU A 491 19.30 -8.71 14.87
N ARG A 492 20.22 -8.90 13.91
CA ARG A 492 21.47 -9.68 14.10
C ARG A 492 22.68 -8.80 14.28
#